data_aab30886ea73cc05705ca36c9808f354
#
_entry.id   aab30886ea73cc05705ca36c9808f354
#
_cell.length_a   1.000
_cell.length_b   1.000
_cell.length_c   1.000
_cell.angle_alpha   90.00
_cell.angle_beta   90.00
_cell.angle_gamma   90.00
#
_symmetry.space_group_name_H-M   'P 1'
#
loop_
_entity.id
_entity.type
_entity.pdbx_description
1 polymer ?
#
loop_
_entity_poly.entity_id
_entity_poly.type
_entity_poly.pdbx_seq_one_letter_code
_entity_poly.pdbx_strand_id
1 'polypeptide(L)'
;MKVTVIGGGPGGLYFSILLKKAVPDCSVSVYERNKADDSFGFGVVFSDETLSEFLTRDPQSYDLIRTKFAYWDELDVARDGEKVRITGNGFCGCSRKTLLQLLQQRCREEGVDLHFEANVDDLSQFSDSDIIVAADGINSGIREKHTEEFGTEIEMKSNRFVWLGSTRPLDSFTYFFRTTPYGTFVAHTYQYEEGMSTWIFETTDETWQKAGFSVTDEEDTIKKISEIFKEELDGHGLISNRSHWRQFPVITNKKWNTDNIVLLGDAKATAHYSIGSGTKLAMECAIALADSVIKYKTDTQAVFTNYEKLRRNRVEMIQHAANVSLQWFEDMDRHIQHDFMKFAFSVMTRSKKVTFENLALRDPLFTQKVLAEFNTKEGNTNTTTSAAFTPFTLRGMTVDNRIVMSPMEQYNAKDGLVTDWHLMHYGARA
;
A
#
# COMPACT_ATOMS: atom_id res chain seq x y z
N MET A 1 2.32 -7.21 34.76
CA MET A 1 2.33 -7.76 33.39
C MET A 1 3.63 -7.38 32.73
N LYS A 2 4.31 -8.34 32.11
CA LYS A 2 5.55 -8.16 31.36
C LYS A 2 5.30 -8.41 29.87
N VAL A 3 5.61 -7.44 29.04
CA VAL A 3 5.41 -7.51 27.58
C VAL A 3 6.74 -7.26 26.89
N THR A 4 7.12 -8.20 26.04
CA THR A 4 8.34 -8.09 25.21
C THR A 4 7.94 -7.87 23.76
N VAL A 5 8.50 -6.84 23.14
CA VAL A 5 8.26 -6.49 21.73
C VAL A 5 9.55 -6.72 20.95
N ILE A 6 9.49 -7.55 19.93
CA ILE A 6 10.61 -7.83 19.05
C ILE A 6 10.41 -7.07 17.73
N GLY A 7 11.23 -6.06 17.52
CA GLY A 7 11.20 -5.14 16.39
C GLY A 7 10.80 -3.72 16.77
N GLY A 8 11.73 -2.78 16.56
CA GLY A 8 11.58 -1.33 16.80
C GLY A 8 11.01 -0.56 15.60
N GLY A 9 10.18 -1.21 14.78
CA GLY A 9 9.43 -0.55 13.70
C GLY A 9 8.24 0.27 14.22
N PRO A 10 7.55 1.03 13.33
CA PRO A 10 6.46 1.92 13.75
C PRO A 10 5.36 1.22 14.53
N GLY A 11 4.98 -0.02 14.14
CA GLY A 11 3.96 -0.80 14.84
C GLY A 11 4.37 -1.20 16.26
N GLY A 12 5.58 -1.72 16.43
CA GLY A 12 6.10 -2.15 17.73
C GLY A 12 6.27 -0.99 18.71
N LEU A 13 6.87 0.11 18.26
CA LEU A 13 7.04 1.32 19.07
C LEU A 13 5.70 1.94 19.47
N TYR A 14 4.78 2.08 18.52
CA TYR A 14 3.48 2.71 18.80
C TYR A 14 2.60 1.85 19.72
N PHE A 15 2.61 0.53 19.55
CA PHE A 15 1.98 -0.39 20.49
C PHE A 15 2.52 -0.19 21.92
N SER A 16 3.85 -0.11 22.06
CA SER A 16 4.52 0.04 23.34
C SER A 16 4.16 1.36 24.05
N ILE A 17 4.09 2.48 23.28
CA ILE A 17 3.64 3.78 23.78
C ILE A 17 2.22 3.68 24.33
N LEU A 18 1.29 3.18 23.53
CA LEU A 18 -0.13 3.11 23.90
C LEU A 18 -0.37 2.22 25.12
N LEU A 19 0.29 1.07 25.17
CA LEU A 19 0.17 0.16 26.30
C LEU A 19 0.74 0.77 27.58
N LYS A 20 1.97 1.29 27.53
CA LYS A 20 2.65 1.86 28.70
C LYS A 20 1.92 3.07 29.26
N LYS A 21 1.40 3.93 28.36
CA LYS A 21 0.59 5.10 28.73
C LYS A 21 -0.70 4.68 29.46
N ALA A 22 -1.38 3.64 29.00
CA ALA A 22 -2.65 3.18 29.58
C ALA A 22 -2.45 2.31 30.82
N VAL A 23 -1.33 1.60 30.94
CA VAL A 23 -0.99 0.69 32.03
C VAL A 23 0.42 0.99 32.53
N PRO A 24 0.62 2.06 33.34
CA PRO A 24 1.98 2.52 33.76
C PRO A 24 2.79 1.45 34.51
N ASP A 25 2.14 0.57 35.25
CA ASP A 25 2.78 -0.53 36.01
C ASP A 25 3.17 -1.73 35.13
N CYS A 26 2.85 -1.73 33.83
CA CYS A 26 3.26 -2.75 32.90
C CYS A 26 4.76 -2.58 32.55
N SER A 27 5.52 -3.67 32.63
CA SER A 27 6.88 -3.70 32.10
C SER A 27 6.83 -3.94 30.60
N VAL A 28 7.30 -2.98 29.81
CA VAL A 28 7.35 -3.07 28.33
C VAL A 28 8.77 -2.86 27.88
N SER A 29 9.36 -3.86 27.20
CA SER A 29 10.71 -3.78 26.62
C SER A 29 10.65 -4.06 25.12
N VAL A 30 11.35 -3.24 24.33
CA VAL A 30 11.47 -3.38 22.86
C VAL A 30 12.90 -3.75 22.51
N TYR A 31 13.05 -4.79 21.70
CA TYR A 31 14.34 -5.26 21.19
C TYR A 31 14.42 -5.04 19.67
N GLU A 32 15.40 -4.24 19.26
CA GLU A 32 15.64 -3.91 17.85
C GLU A 32 17.07 -4.32 17.45
N ARG A 33 17.18 -5.08 16.35
CA ARG A 33 18.49 -5.59 15.87
C ARG A 33 19.40 -4.51 15.29
N ASN A 34 18.82 -3.43 14.80
CA ASN A 34 19.57 -2.32 14.20
C ASN A 34 19.91 -1.25 15.25
N LYS A 35 20.75 -0.29 14.85
CA LYS A 35 21.02 0.90 15.67
C LYS A 35 19.79 1.80 15.75
N ALA A 36 19.73 2.63 16.78
CA ALA A 36 18.62 3.56 17.02
C ALA A 36 18.39 4.55 15.87
N ASP A 37 19.43 4.93 15.15
CA ASP A 37 19.40 5.88 14.03
C ASP A 37 19.40 5.22 12.64
N ASP A 38 19.45 3.89 12.58
CA ASP A 38 19.33 3.15 11.33
C ASP A 38 17.87 3.20 10.81
N SER A 39 17.73 3.48 9.53
CA SER A 39 16.46 3.45 8.84
C SER A 39 16.66 2.92 7.42
N PHE A 40 15.76 2.04 6.98
CA PHE A 40 15.74 1.54 5.61
C PHE A 40 14.64 2.25 4.83
N GLY A 41 14.93 2.59 3.55
CA GLY A 41 14.06 3.43 2.73
C GLY A 41 14.17 4.91 3.11
N PHE A 42 13.23 5.72 2.66
CA PHE A 42 13.29 7.18 2.74
C PHE A 42 12.06 7.76 3.45
N GLY A 43 10.97 7.96 2.73
CA GLY A 43 9.74 8.51 3.27
C GLY A 43 8.69 7.45 3.58
N VAL A 44 7.72 7.82 4.40
CA VAL A 44 6.47 7.11 4.64
C VAL A 44 5.30 8.04 4.34
N VAL A 45 4.18 7.48 3.88
CA VAL A 45 2.98 8.23 3.52
C VAL A 45 1.85 7.89 4.48
N PHE A 46 1.09 8.92 4.86
CA PHE A 46 -0.13 8.80 5.65
C PHE A 46 -1.29 9.49 4.96
N SER A 47 -2.50 8.97 5.17
CA SER A 47 -3.75 9.65 4.84
C SER A 47 -4.28 10.41 6.05
N ASP A 48 -5.15 11.39 5.83
CA ASP A 48 -5.82 12.17 6.88
C ASP A 48 -6.55 11.28 7.90
N GLU A 49 -7.13 10.17 7.45
CA GLU A 49 -7.79 9.21 8.33
C GLU A 49 -6.81 8.61 9.36
N THR A 50 -5.58 8.29 8.94
CA THR A 50 -4.54 7.76 9.83
C THR A 50 -4.10 8.80 10.84
N LEU A 51 -3.97 10.05 10.42
CA LEU A 51 -3.61 11.14 11.31
C LEU A 51 -4.67 11.39 12.39
N SER A 52 -5.96 11.26 12.05
CA SER A 52 -7.07 11.37 12.99
C SER A 52 -6.99 10.31 14.10
N GLU A 53 -6.58 9.08 13.77
CA GLU A 53 -6.38 8.03 14.77
C GLU A 53 -5.23 8.37 15.73
N PHE A 54 -4.10 8.91 15.22
CA PHE A 54 -3.01 9.38 16.09
C PHE A 54 -3.45 10.48 17.03
N LEU A 55 -4.17 11.48 16.52
CA LEU A 55 -4.68 12.58 17.33
C LEU A 55 -5.59 12.07 18.45
N THR A 56 -6.44 11.09 18.16
CA THR A 56 -7.39 10.55 19.14
C THR A 56 -6.71 9.72 20.21
N ARG A 57 -5.71 8.90 19.84
CA ARG A 57 -5.08 7.90 20.72
C ARG A 57 -3.89 8.45 21.50
N ASP A 58 -3.04 9.22 20.86
CA ASP A 58 -1.90 9.87 21.49
C ASP A 58 -1.64 11.26 20.86
N PRO A 59 -2.34 12.30 21.36
CA PRO A 59 -2.16 13.67 20.87
C PRO A 59 -0.71 14.15 20.91
N GLN A 60 0.08 13.68 21.87
CA GLN A 60 1.49 14.06 21.99
C GLN A 60 2.34 13.51 20.84
N SER A 61 2.17 12.22 20.46
CA SER A 61 2.80 11.67 19.26
C SER A 61 2.34 12.42 18.01
N TYR A 62 1.05 12.72 17.89
CA TYR A 62 0.51 13.49 16.77
C TYR A 62 1.17 14.87 16.67
N ASP A 63 1.25 15.63 17.77
CA ASP A 63 1.83 16.98 17.79
C ASP A 63 3.31 16.98 17.40
N LEU A 64 4.06 15.97 17.81
CA LEU A 64 5.47 15.81 17.43
C LEU A 64 5.63 15.51 15.93
N ILE A 65 4.81 14.58 15.41
CA ILE A 65 4.98 14.07 14.05
C ILE A 65 4.44 15.07 13.02
N ARG A 66 3.29 15.75 13.27
CA ARG A 66 2.64 16.65 12.32
C ARG A 66 3.51 17.83 11.88
N THR A 67 4.45 18.28 12.71
CA THR A 67 5.35 19.38 12.37
C THR A 67 6.44 18.98 11.35
N LYS A 68 6.56 17.69 11.08
CA LYS A 68 7.56 17.09 10.17
C LYS A 68 6.95 16.58 8.87
N PHE A 69 5.64 16.77 8.67
CA PHE A 69 4.99 16.33 7.46
C PHE A 69 5.15 17.32 6.30
N ALA A 70 5.40 16.77 5.11
CA ALA A 70 5.11 17.42 3.85
C ALA A 70 3.69 17.04 3.44
N TYR A 71 2.81 18.03 3.23
CA TYR A 71 1.40 17.82 2.86
C TYR A 71 1.19 18.07 1.38
N TRP A 72 0.33 17.29 0.74
CA TRP A 72 -0.16 17.52 -0.61
C TRP A 72 -1.59 16.98 -0.76
N ASP A 73 -2.36 17.63 -1.64
CA ASP A 73 -3.72 17.22 -2.02
C ASP A 73 -3.77 16.69 -3.46
N GLU A 74 -2.75 17.01 -4.23
CA GLU A 74 -2.65 16.66 -5.63
C GLU A 74 -1.93 15.34 -5.84
N LEU A 75 -2.40 14.61 -6.87
CA LEU A 75 -1.74 13.45 -7.42
C LEU A 75 -1.53 13.68 -8.92
N ASP A 76 -0.32 13.56 -9.37
CA ASP A 76 0.02 13.68 -10.78
C ASP A 76 0.23 12.31 -11.43
N VAL A 77 -0.31 12.13 -12.62
CA VAL A 77 0.03 11.02 -13.52
C VAL A 77 0.75 11.60 -14.73
N ALA A 78 1.99 11.18 -14.95
CA ALA A 78 2.81 11.58 -16.08
C ALA A 78 3.25 10.36 -16.89
N ARG A 79 3.21 10.47 -18.21
CA ARG A 79 3.60 9.42 -19.15
C ARG A 79 4.25 10.04 -20.37
N ASP A 80 5.54 9.77 -20.59
CA ASP A 80 6.28 10.15 -21.80
C ASP A 80 6.08 11.64 -22.21
N GLY A 81 6.07 12.57 -21.24
CA GLY A 81 5.90 14.01 -21.44
C GLY A 81 4.46 14.54 -21.31
N GLU A 82 3.44 13.67 -21.35
CA GLU A 82 2.06 14.05 -20.99
C GLU A 82 1.90 14.05 -19.48
N LYS A 83 1.09 14.98 -18.92
CA LYS A 83 0.84 15.07 -17.48
C LYS A 83 -0.59 15.53 -17.18
N VAL A 84 -1.22 14.93 -16.21
CA VAL A 84 -2.50 15.37 -15.64
C VAL A 84 -2.42 15.41 -14.12
N ARG A 85 -2.95 16.47 -13.52
CA ARG A 85 -3.07 16.66 -12.07
C ARG A 85 -4.49 16.37 -11.63
N ILE A 86 -4.62 15.58 -10.55
CA ILE A 86 -5.89 15.14 -9.96
C ILE A 86 -5.90 15.59 -8.50
N THR A 87 -6.95 16.29 -8.09
CA THR A 87 -7.10 16.87 -6.75
C THR A 87 -7.89 15.98 -5.79
N GLY A 88 -8.00 16.40 -4.52
CA GLY A 88 -8.82 15.72 -3.52
C GLY A 88 -8.24 14.40 -2.98
N ASN A 89 -6.91 14.29 -2.92
CA ASN A 89 -6.21 13.08 -2.50
C ASN A 89 -5.45 13.22 -1.17
N GLY A 90 -5.83 14.13 -0.28
CA GLY A 90 -5.20 14.48 0.99
C GLY A 90 -4.24 13.44 1.59
N PHE A 91 -2.94 13.68 1.42
CA PHE A 91 -1.87 12.85 1.93
C PHE A 91 -0.79 13.70 2.59
N CYS A 92 0.02 13.07 3.42
CA CYS A 92 1.26 13.65 3.89
C CYS A 92 2.39 12.62 3.88
N GLY A 93 3.61 13.12 3.70
CA GLY A 93 4.84 12.36 3.78
C GLY A 93 5.68 12.80 4.96
N CYS A 94 6.45 11.87 5.49
CA CYS A 94 7.39 12.12 6.58
C CYS A 94 8.62 11.24 6.38
N SER A 95 9.79 11.74 6.76
CA SER A 95 11.01 10.93 6.82
C SER A 95 10.78 9.72 7.74
N ARG A 96 11.05 8.52 7.21
CA ARG A 96 10.94 7.28 8.01
C ARG A 96 11.88 7.33 9.22
N LYS A 97 13.09 7.86 9.06
CA LYS A 97 14.05 8.04 10.13
C LYS A 97 13.50 8.95 11.21
N THR A 98 12.98 10.11 10.83
CA THR A 98 12.37 11.08 11.74
C THR A 98 11.18 10.48 12.49
N LEU A 99 10.29 9.76 11.79
CA LEU A 99 9.17 9.07 12.44
C LEU A 99 9.64 8.10 13.53
N LEU A 100 10.63 7.25 13.21
CA LEU A 100 11.17 6.29 14.17
C LEU A 100 11.81 6.98 15.39
N GLN A 101 12.59 8.04 15.17
CA GLN A 101 13.22 8.80 16.24
C GLN A 101 12.18 9.45 17.17
N LEU A 102 11.11 10.02 16.62
CA LEU A 102 10.02 10.61 17.41
C LEU A 102 9.26 9.55 18.22
N LEU A 103 8.97 8.40 17.63
CA LEU A 103 8.35 7.29 18.36
C LEU A 103 9.26 6.71 19.44
N GLN A 104 10.58 6.60 19.19
CA GLN A 104 11.55 6.19 20.20
C GLN A 104 11.64 7.21 21.37
N GLN A 105 11.60 8.51 21.04
CA GLN A 105 11.52 9.55 22.06
C GLN A 105 10.28 9.37 22.94
N ARG A 106 9.11 9.20 22.32
CA ARG A 106 7.85 8.96 23.04
C ARG A 106 7.91 7.69 23.90
N CYS A 107 8.48 6.60 23.39
CA CYS A 107 8.71 5.39 24.18
C CYS A 107 9.49 5.66 25.46
N ARG A 108 10.60 6.44 25.38
CA ARG A 108 11.41 6.80 26.55
C ARG A 108 10.65 7.68 27.53
N GLU A 109 9.86 8.65 27.04
CA GLU A 109 9.02 9.53 27.85
C GLU A 109 7.97 8.75 28.65
N GLU A 110 7.37 7.72 28.05
CA GLU A 110 6.40 6.84 28.71
C GLU A 110 7.06 5.75 29.58
N GLY A 111 8.40 5.62 29.56
CA GLY A 111 9.13 4.63 30.36
C GLY A 111 9.13 3.22 29.74
N VAL A 112 9.10 3.12 28.42
CA VAL A 112 9.36 1.88 27.67
C VAL A 112 10.87 1.66 27.61
N ASP A 113 11.30 0.43 27.89
CA ASP A 113 12.71 0.04 27.84
C ASP A 113 13.13 -0.35 26.41
N LEU A 114 14.08 0.40 25.82
CA LEU A 114 14.50 0.24 24.43
C LEU A 114 15.92 -0.34 24.35
N HIS A 115 16.04 -1.51 23.71
CA HIS A 115 17.30 -2.20 23.46
C HIS A 115 17.59 -2.22 21.97
N PHE A 116 18.63 -1.49 21.53
CA PHE A 116 19.11 -1.48 20.15
C PHE A 116 20.32 -2.39 19.98
N GLU A 117 20.64 -2.75 18.75
CA GLU A 117 21.69 -3.72 18.40
C GLU A 117 21.48 -5.07 19.13
N ALA A 118 20.22 -5.38 19.41
CA ALA A 118 19.76 -6.54 20.16
C ALA A 118 18.98 -7.49 19.22
N ASN A 119 19.72 -8.35 18.51
CA ASN A 119 19.11 -9.39 17.71
C ASN A 119 18.55 -10.50 18.60
N VAL A 120 17.31 -10.90 18.35
CA VAL A 120 16.62 -11.93 19.12
C VAL A 120 16.45 -13.18 18.27
N ASP A 121 17.34 -14.13 18.45
CA ASP A 121 17.27 -15.43 17.76
C ASP A 121 16.58 -16.51 18.59
N ASP A 122 16.53 -16.36 19.93
CA ASP A 122 15.93 -17.32 20.84
C ASP A 122 14.94 -16.62 21.78
N LEU A 123 13.69 -17.07 21.77
CA LEU A 123 12.64 -16.55 22.64
C LEU A 123 12.66 -17.14 24.06
N SER A 124 13.43 -18.18 24.33
CA SER A 124 13.53 -18.80 25.67
C SER A 124 14.01 -17.82 26.73
N GLN A 125 14.82 -16.82 26.36
CA GLN A 125 15.25 -15.73 27.23
C GLN A 125 14.12 -14.83 27.74
N PHE A 126 12.93 -14.91 27.14
CA PHE A 126 11.73 -14.16 27.50
C PHE A 126 10.60 -15.07 28.00
N SER A 127 10.95 -16.24 28.54
CA SER A 127 10.00 -17.22 29.08
C SER A 127 9.14 -16.69 30.23
N ASP A 128 9.55 -15.60 30.87
CA ASP A 128 8.82 -14.90 31.91
C ASP A 128 7.93 -13.76 31.36
N SER A 129 7.85 -13.56 30.06
CA SER A 129 6.96 -12.59 29.45
C SER A 129 5.53 -13.14 29.36
N ASP A 130 4.57 -12.32 29.78
CA ASP A 130 3.14 -12.65 29.63
C ASP A 130 2.73 -12.63 28.14
N ILE A 131 3.29 -11.68 27.36
CA ILE A 131 3.03 -11.52 25.92
C ILE A 131 4.34 -11.18 25.22
N ILE A 132 4.58 -11.84 24.08
CA ILE A 132 5.65 -11.54 23.14
C ILE A 132 5.02 -11.02 21.84
N VAL A 133 5.32 -9.79 21.46
CA VAL A 133 4.83 -9.18 20.22
C VAL A 133 5.93 -9.28 19.14
N ALA A 134 5.69 -10.11 18.14
CA ALA A 134 6.57 -10.24 16.98
C ALA A 134 6.26 -9.15 15.94
N ALA A 135 7.03 -8.07 15.99
CA ALA A 135 6.98 -6.90 15.11
C ALA A 135 8.27 -6.72 14.28
N ASP A 136 8.99 -7.82 14.05
CA ASP A 136 10.33 -7.90 13.46
C ASP A 136 10.34 -7.81 11.93
N GLY A 137 9.19 -7.44 11.34
CA GLY A 137 9.04 -7.00 9.96
C GLY A 137 8.91 -8.11 8.93
N ILE A 138 9.11 -7.75 7.66
CA ILE A 138 8.86 -8.61 6.50
C ILE A 138 9.68 -9.91 6.53
N ASN A 139 10.91 -9.85 7.06
CA ASN A 139 11.81 -10.99 7.23
C ASN A 139 11.78 -11.50 8.68
N SER A 140 10.59 -11.63 9.25
CA SER A 140 10.40 -12.09 10.63
C SER A 140 10.97 -13.47 10.88
N GLY A 141 12.01 -13.55 11.71
CA GLY A 141 12.58 -14.83 12.15
C GLY A 141 11.66 -15.59 13.10
N ILE A 142 10.81 -14.87 13.84
CA ILE A 142 9.83 -15.49 14.73
C ILE A 142 8.74 -16.18 13.89
N ARG A 143 8.17 -15.49 12.89
CA ARG A 143 7.20 -16.10 11.98
C ARG A 143 7.79 -17.31 11.25
N GLU A 144 9.03 -17.23 10.80
CA GLU A 144 9.71 -18.32 10.10
C GLU A 144 9.83 -19.58 11.00
N LYS A 145 10.22 -19.41 12.25
CA LYS A 145 10.32 -20.52 13.23
C LYS A 145 8.99 -21.18 13.58
N HIS A 146 7.89 -20.44 13.46
CA HIS A 146 6.54 -20.87 13.79
C HIS A 146 5.62 -20.91 12.55
N THR A 147 6.21 -21.19 11.38
CA THR A 147 5.49 -21.18 10.09
C THR A 147 4.27 -22.11 10.08
N GLU A 148 4.37 -23.29 10.67
CA GLU A 148 3.28 -24.27 10.72
C GLU A 148 2.15 -23.79 11.63
N GLU A 149 2.48 -23.28 12.82
CA GLU A 149 1.53 -22.81 13.82
C GLU A 149 0.74 -21.59 13.33
N PHE A 150 1.41 -20.64 12.69
CA PHE A 150 0.76 -19.49 12.07
C PHE A 150 0.05 -19.82 10.76
N GLY A 151 0.40 -20.94 10.12
CA GLY A 151 -0.06 -21.29 8.77
C GLY A 151 0.36 -20.21 7.77
N THR A 152 1.65 -19.84 7.80
CA THR A 152 2.23 -18.78 6.98
C THR A 152 2.28 -19.19 5.50
N GLU A 153 1.83 -18.31 4.63
CA GLU A 153 1.98 -18.41 3.19
C GLU A 153 2.71 -17.16 2.68
N ILE A 154 3.72 -17.36 1.83
CA ILE A 154 4.51 -16.29 1.22
C ILE A 154 4.47 -16.45 -0.29
N GLU A 155 3.89 -15.49 -0.99
CA GLU A 155 3.84 -15.45 -2.45
C GLU A 155 4.75 -14.32 -2.95
N MET A 156 5.82 -14.68 -3.68
CA MET A 156 6.69 -13.69 -4.32
C MET A 156 6.05 -13.18 -5.61
N LYS A 157 5.89 -11.86 -5.72
CA LYS A 157 5.30 -11.21 -6.89
C LYS A 157 6.34 -10.98 -7.98
N SER A 158 5.88 -10.87 -9.24
CA SER A 158 6.76 -10.92 -10.40
C SER A 158 7.57 -9.65 -10.62
N ASN A 159 6.98 -8.47 -10.36
CA ASN A 159 7.64 -7.20 -10.60
C ASN A 159 8.88 -6.99 -9.73
N ARG A 160 9.85 -6.30 -10.31
CA ARG A 160 11.05 -5.81 -9.63
C ARG A 160 10.86 -4.37 -9.21
N PHE A 161 11.30 -4.03 -8.00
CA PHE A 161 11.32 -2.64 -7.54
C PHE A 161 12.62 -2.32 -6.80
N VAL A 162 13.00 -1.05 -6.85
CA VAL A 162 14.11 -0.50 -6.05
C VAL A 162 13.65 0.81 -5.42
N TRP A 163 14.03 1.03 -4.17
CA TRP A 163 13.65 2.21 -3.39
C TRP A 163 14.82 3.16 -3.26
N LEU A 164 14.74 4.29 -3.94
CA LEU A 164 15.76 5.35 -3.94
C LEU A 164 15.19 6.65 -3.37
N GLY A 165 16.07 7.57 -3.05
CA GLY A 165 15.74 8.96 -2.75
C GLY A 165 16.22 9.89 -3.86
N SER A 166 15.79 11.15 -3.80
CA SER A 166 16.30 12.23 -4.64
C SER A 166 16.25 13.56 -3.91
N THR A 167 17.13 14.46 -4.31
CA THR A 167 17.09 15.89 -3.89
C THR A 167 16.07 16.70 -4.67
N ARG A 168 15.34 16.10 -5.62
CA ARG A 168 14.29 16.79 -6.38
C ARG A 168 13.09 17.10 -5.49
N PRO A 169 12.70 18.38 -5.34
CA PRO A 169 11.46 18.74 -4.66
C PRO A 169 10.25 18.34 -5.50
N LEU A 170 9.18 17.92 -4.84
CA LEU A 170 7.90 17.55 -5.46
C LEU A 170 6.76 18.22 -4.70
N ASP A 171 5.80 18.78 -5.42
CA ASP A 171 4.61 19.44 -4.87
C ASP A 171 3.37 18.54 -4.81
N SER A 172 3.49 17.31 -5.32
CA SER A 172 2.42 16.32 -5.38
C SER A 172 2.97 14.89 -5.25
N PHE A 173 2.11 13.94 -4.96
CA PHE A 173 2.42 12.54 -5.26
C PHE A 173 2.40 12.37 -6.77
N THR A 174 3.49 11.87 -7.39
CA THR A 174 3.55 11.71 -8.84
C THR A 174 3.90 10.29 -9.24
N TYR A 175 3.13 9.75 -10.18
CA TYR A 175 3.50 8.58 -10.96
C TYR A 175 4.13 9.04 -12.27
N PHE A 176 5.42 8.73 -12.47
CA PHE A 176 6.09 8.92 -13.76
C PHE A 176 6.21 7.58 -14.47
N PHE A 177 5.61 7.46 -15.66
CA PHE A 177 5.74 6.30 -16.53
C PHE A 177 6.64 6.64 -17.71
N ARG A 178 7.61 5.77 -17.95
CA ARG A 178 8.53 5.87 -19.09
C ARG A 178 8.52 4.59 -19.91
N THR A 179 8.24 4.77 -21.21
CA THR A 179 8.37 3.71 -22.21
C THR A 179 9.81 3.70 -22.74
N THR A 180 10.44 2.54 -22.71
CA THR A 180 11.82 2.33 -23.19
C THR A 180 11.85 1.19 -24.21
N PRO A 181 12.97 1.01 -24.94
CA PRO A 181 13.15 -0.15 -25.82
C PRO A 181 13.08 -1.49 -25.08
N TYR A 182 13.22 -1.49 -23.76
CA TYR A 182 13.20 -2.70 -22.91
C TYR A 182 11.80 -3.03 -22.41
N GLY A 183 10.91 -2.06 -22.31
CA GLY A 183 9.57 -2.09 -21.74
C GLY A 183 9.28 -0.86 -20.90
N THR A 184 8.23 -0.90 -20.10
CA THR A 184 7.76 0.23 -19.28
C THR A 184 8.38 0.22 -17.90
N PHE A 185 8.82 1.41 -17.43
CA PHE A 185 9.20 1.69 -16.05
C PHE A 185 8.21 2.67 -15.44
N VAL A 186 7.96 2.55 -14.15
CA VAL A 186 7.21 3.51 -13.36
C VAL A 186 8.02 3.96 -12.15
N ALA A 187 7.97 5.25 -11.83
CA ALA A 187 8.45 5.82 -10.58
C ALA A 187 7.26 6.30 -9.74
N HIS A 188 7.12 5.78 -8.52
CA HIS A 188 6.19 6.26 -7.51
C HIS A 188 6.93 7.28 -6.66
N THR A 189 6.54 8.56 -6.73
CA THR A 189 7.35 9.63 -6.14
C THR A 189 6.54 10.55 -5.25
N TYR A 190 7.15 11.00 -4.15
CA TYR A 190 6.56 11.97 -3.24
C TYR A 190 7.63 12.64 -2.36
N GLN A 191 7.41 13.88 -2.00
CA GLN A 191 8.25 14.59 -1.05
C GLN A 191 7.96 14.10 0.37
N TYR A 192 9.00 13.94 1.21
CA TYR A 192 8.83 13.52 2.61
C TYR A 192 9.45 14.50 3.61
N GLU A 193 10.32 15.39 3.13
CA GLU A 193 10.84 16.54 3.85
C GLU A 193 11.32 17.60 2.84
N GLU A 194 11.66 18.79 3.29
CA GLU A 194 12.07 19.89 2.41
C GLU A 194 13.29 19.49 1.57
N GLY A 195 13.15 19.59 0.24
CA GLY A 195 14.21 19.27 -0.71
C GLY A 195 14.55 17.77 -0.85
N MET A 196 13.75 16.88 -0.25
CA MET A 196 14.00 15.44 -0.30
C MET A 196 12.74 14.67 -0.68
N SER A 197 12.86 13.76 -1.65
CA SER A 197 11.77 12.96 -2.16
C SER A 197 12.10 11.47 -2.23
N THR A 198 11.09 10.65 -2.07
CA THR A 198 11.12 9.21 -2.29
C THR A 198 10.86 8.91 -3.76
N TRP A 199 11.60 7.96 -4.31
CA TRP A 199 11.45 7.44 -5.66
C TRP A 199 11.49 5.91 -5.63
N ILE A 200 10.35 5.27 -5.80
CA ILE A 200 10.26 3.82 -5.92
C ILE A 200 10.11 3.50 -7.38
N PHE A 201 11.14 2.92 -7.96
CA PHE A 201 11.12 2.48 -9.35
C PHE A 201 10.64 1.05 -9.44
N GLU A 202 9.72 0.79 -10.36
CA GLU A 202 9.12 -0.53 -10.56
C GLU A 202 9.05 -0.85 -12.06
N THR A 203 9.29 -2.12 -12.39
CA THR A 203 9.15 -2.65 -13.75
C THR A 203 8.88 -4.15 -13.70
N THR A 204 8.45 -4.73 -14.83
CA THR A 204 8.30 -6.19 -14.95
C THR A 204 9.65 -6.90 -14.89
N ASP A 205 9.68 -8.14 -14.44
CA ASP A 205 10.92 -8.93 -14.39
C ASP A 205 11.54 -9.08 -15.81
N GLU A 206 10.70 -9.21 -16.84
CA GLU A 206 11.15 -9.27 -18.24
C GLU A 206 11.85 -7.97 -18.67
N THR A 207 11.26 -6.81 -18.39
CA THR A 207 11.85 -5.50 -18.69
C THR A 207 13.15 -5.28 -17.91
N TRP A 208 13.18 -5.67 -16.63
CA TRP A 208 14.35 -5.60 -15.78
C TRP A 208 15.52 -6.41 -16.35
N GLN A 209 15.25 -7.66 -16.79
CA GLN A 209 16.26 -8.52 -17.43
C GLN A 209 16.75 -7.95 -18.75
N LYS A 210 15.85 -7.49 -19.64
CA LYS A 210 16.21 -6.89 -20.93
C LYS A 210 17.05 -5.63 -20.78
N ALA A 211 16.79 -4.81 -19.75
CA ALA A 211 17.57 -3.63 -19.43
C ALA A 211 18.94 -3.96 -18.79
N GLY A 212 19.19 -5.24 -18.49
CA GLY A 212 20.46 -5.72 -17.95
C GLY A 212 20.76 -5.22 -16.54
N PHE A 213 19.73 -5.09 -15.67
CA PHE A 213 19.93 -4.76 -14.27
C PHE A 213 20.47 -5.96 -13.47
N SER A 214 21.12 -5.65 -12.34
CA SER A 214 21.60 -6.62 -11.36
C SER A 214 21.05 -6.29 -9.97
N VAL A 215 20.82 -7.31 -9.16
CA VAL A 215 20.40 -7.12 -7.75
C VAL A 215 21.54 -6.65 -6.86
N THR A 216 22.79 -6.82 -7.28
CA THR A 216 23.98 -6.53 -6.47
C THR A 216 24.72 -5.27 -6.91
N ASP A 217 24.40 -4.70 -8.07
CA ASP A 217 25.08 -3.54 -8.63
C ASP A 217 24.22 -2.28 -8.45
N GLU A 218 24.45 -1.59 -7.35
CA GLU A 218 23.71 -0.39 -6.96
C GLU A 218 24.15 0.83 -7.80
N GLU A 219 25.43 0.93 -8.16
CA GLU A 219 25.96 2.04 -8.96
C GLU A 219 25.42 1.98 -10.40
N ASP A 220 25.43 0.81 -11.02
CA ASP A 220 24.84 0.60 -12.34
C ASP A 220 23.32 0.85 -12.34
N THR A 221 22.64 0.44 -11.27
CA THR A 221 21.21 0.72 -11.08
C THR A 221 20.95 2.22 -11.07
N ILE A 222 21.67 3.00 -10.25
CA ILE A 222 21.52 4.47 -10.16
C ILE A 222 21.78 5.12 -11.52
N LYS A 223 22.86 4.71 -12.20
CA LYS A 223 23.22 5.24 -13.52
C LYS A 223 22.12 5.02 -14.55
N LYS A 224 21.67 3.77 -14.72
CA LYS A 224 20.64 3.41 -15.71
C LYS A 224 19.28 4.06 -15.41
N ILE A 225 18.86 4.07 -14.16
CA ILE A 225 17.60 4.71 -13.75
C ILE A 225 17.69 6.23 -13.94
N SER A 226 18.82 6.85 -13.62
CA SER A 226 19.03 8.29 -13.86
C SER A 226 18.95 8.65 -15.34
N GLU A 227 19.40 7.78 -16.24
CA GLU A 227 19.28 7.99 -17.68
C GLU A 227 17.82 7.82 -18.16
N ILE A 228 17.12 6.79 -17.70
CA ILE A 228 15.71 6.53 -18.04
C ILE A 228 14.81 7.69 -17.60
N PHE A 229 15.01 8.22 -16.40
CA PHE A 229 14.19 9.28 -15.81
C PHE A 229 14.89 10.65 -15.77
N LYS A 230 15.81 10.89 -16.71
CA LYS A 230 16.62 12.11 -16.75
C LYS A 230 15.79 13.40 -16.78
N GLU A 231 14.71 13.41 -17.54
CA GLU A 231 13.81 14.56 -17.64
C GLU A 231 13.04 14.77 -16.35
N GLU A 232 12.53 13.68 -15.74
CA GLU A 232 11.77 13.73 -14.49
C GLU A 232 12.65 14.03 -13.29
N LEU A 233 13.92 13.71 -13.33
CA LEU A 233 14.88 14.08 -12.28
C LEU A 233 15.29 15.54 -12.35
N ASP A 234 15.12 16.21 -13.50
CA ASP A 234 15.34 17.66 -13.68
C ASP A 234 16.70 18.13 -13.14
N GLY A 235 17.75 17.40 -13.46
CA GLY A 235 19.13 17.68 -13.01
C GLY A 235 19.47 17.27 -11.57
N HIS A 236 18.53 16.71 -10.83
CA HIS A 236 18.77 16.19 -9.49
C HIS A 236 19.31 14.75 -9.50
N GLY A 237 20.13 14.41 -8.49
CA GLY A 237 20.69 13.07 -8.34
C GLY A 237 19.76 12.12 -7.60
N LEU A 238 19.98 10.82 -7.81
CA LEU A 238 19.41 9.75 -7.03
C LEU A 238 20.31 9.41 -5.83
N ILE A 239 19.69 9.06 -4.72
CA ILE A 239 20.35 8.72 -3.45
C ILE A 239 19.99 7.29 -3.09
N SER A 240 20.99 6.50 -2.74
CA SER A 240 20.81 5.15 -2.23
C SER A 240 20.86 5.09 -0.71
N ASN A 241 20.14 4.12 -0.15
CA ASN A 241 20.20 3.74 1.26
C ASN A 241 20.12 2.22 1.37
N ARG A 242 21.19 1.51 0.95
CA ARG A 242 21.22 0.05 0.84
C ARG A 242 20.08 -0.44 -0.09
N SER A 243 19.93 0.23 -1.21
CA SER A 243 18.80 0.08 -2.15
C SER A 243 19.15 -0.97 -3.20
N HIS A 244 18.50 -2.12 -3.10
CA HIS A 244 18.67 -3.21 -4.06
C HIS A 244 17.35 -3.55 -4.73
N TRP A 245 17.41 -4.02 -5.97
CA TRP A 245 16.25 -4.56 -6.65
C TRP A 245 15.70 -5.78 -5.92
N ARG A 246 14.39 -5.79 -5.69
CA ARG A 246 13.68 -6.83 -4.94
C ARG A 246 12.37 -7.16 -5.63
N GLN A 247 11.82 -8.31 -5.30
CA GLN A 247 10.45 -8.68 -5.56
C GLN A 247 9.64 -8.51 -4.28
N PHE A 248 8.35 -8.21 -4.41
CA PHE A 248 7.50 -7.98 -3.25
C PHE A 248 6.92 -9.31 -2.74
N PRO A 249 7.13 -9.69 -1.47
CA PRO A 249 6.48 -10.84 -0.87
C PRO A 249 5.10 -10.45 -0.33
N VAL A 250 4.06 -11.12 -0.78
CA VAL A 250 2.74 -11.09 -0.15
C VAL A 250 2.73 -12.15 0.94
N ILE A 251 2.67 -11.69 2.19
CA ILE A 251 2.69 -12.53 3.38
C ILE A 251 1.28 -12.57 3.97
N THR A 252 0.79 -13.78 4.20
CA THR A 252 -0.47 -14.03 4.90
C THR A 252 -0.26 -15.07 6.00
N ASN A 253 -1.03 -14.98 7.07
CA ASN A 253 -1.01 -15.92 8.18
C ASN A 253 -2.44 -16.33 8.55
N LYS A 254 -2.70 -17.64 8.61
CA LYS A 254 -4.02 -18.19 8.98
C LYS A 254 -4.36 -17.87 10.43
N LYS A 255 -3.35 -17.90 11.30
CA LYS A 255 -3.43 -17.49 12.71
C LYS A 255 -2.42 -16.38 12.96
N TRP A 256 -2.75 -15.46 13.85
CA TRP A 256 -1.87 -14.35 14.20
C TRP A 256 -1.19 -14.52 15.56
N ASN A 257 -1.44 -15.62 16.21
CA ASN A 257 -0.88 -15.93 17.52
C ASN A 257 -0.61 -17.44 17.69
N THR A 258 0.33 -17.75 18.55
CA THR A 258 0.61 -19.09 19.08
C THR A 258 1.16 -18.93 20.49
N ASP A 259 0.75 -19.77 21.43
CA ASP A 259 1.09 -19.66 22.86
C ASP A 259 0.90 -18.21 23.37
N ASN A 260 1.98 -17.57 23.84
CA ASN A 260 2.00 -16.17 24.26
C ASN A 260 2.58 -15.20 23.20
N ILE A 261 2.79 -15.67 21.96
CA ILE A 261 3.36 -14.89 20.86
C ILE A 261 2.22 -14.37 19.96
N VAL A 262 2.30 -13.08 19.56
CA VAL A 262 1.36 -12.46 18.61
C VAL A 262 2.11 -11.68 17.54
N LEU A 263 1.69 -11.83 16.28
CA LEU A 263 2.27 -11.14 15.12
C LEU A 263 1.69 -9.72 14.97
N LEU A 264 2.57 -8.75 14.63
CA LEU A 264 2.22 -7.36 14.39
C LEU A 264 2.97 -6.82 13.16
N GLY A 265 2.35 -5.89 12.42
CA GLY A 265 2.97 -5.24 11.25
C GLY A 265 3.25 -6.20 10.09
N ASP A 266 4.37 -6.00 9.40
CA ASP A 266 4.75 -6.81 8.22
C ASP A 266 5.14 -8.25 8.57
N ALA A 267 5.45 -8.54 9.83
CA ALA A 267 5.61 -9.92 10.30
C ALA A 267 4.30 -10.70 10.16
N LYS A 268 3.16 -10.02 10.36
CA LYS A 268 1.81 -10.59 10.26
C LYS A 268 1.27 -10.62 8.84
N ALA A 269 1.35 -9.49 8.14
CA ALA A 269 0.71 -9.31 6.84
C ALA A 269 1.34 -8.13 6.10
N THR A 270 1.71 -8.32 4.83
CA THR A 270 2.26 -7.27 3.99
C THR A 270 1.18 -6.70 3.07
N ALA A 271 1.25 -5.41 2.79
CA ALA A 271 0.45 -4.74 1.77
C ALA A 271 1.38 -4.04 0.78
N HIS A 272 1.17 -4.27 -0.52
CA HIS A 272 2.01 -3.68 -1.56
C HIS A 272 2.08 -2.15 -1.43
N TYR A 273 3.27 -1.58 -1.62
CA TYR A 273 3.55 -0.16 -1.40
C TYR A 273 2.73 0.78 -2.30
N SER A 274 2.24 0.29 -3.44
CA SER A 274 1.49 1.10 -4.42
C SER A 274 0.20 1.74 -3.90
N ILE A 275 -0.31 1.31 -2.74
CA ILE A 275 -1.47 1.93 -2.08
C ILE A 275 -1.10 2.71 -0.81
N GLY A 276 0.19 2.80 -0.45
CA GLY A 276 0.68 3.59 0.68
C GLY A 276 0.15 3.17 2.06
N SER A 277 -0.21 1.89 2.25
CA SER A 277 -0.95 1.47 3.45
C SER A 277 -0.15 0.66 4.47
N GLY A 278 1.12 0.32 4.22
CA GLY A 278 1.89 -0.58 5.10
C GLY A 278 2.05 -0.04 6.53
N THR A 279 2.58 1.17 6.67
CA THR A 279 2.76 1.82 7.99
C THR A 279 1.42 2.07 8.68
N LYS A 280 0.41 2.58 7.95
CA LYS A 280 -0.97 2.74 8.45
C LYS A 280 -1.47 1.42 9.04
N LEU A 281 -1.39 0.33 8.29
CA LEU A 281 -1.87 -0.97 8.70
C LEU A 281 -1.19 -1.48 9.97
N ALA A 282 0.14 -1.30 10.07
CA ALA A 282 0.91 -1.69 11.25
C ALA A 282 0.47 -0.89 12.49
N MET A 283 0.27 0.42 12.37
CA MET A 283 -0.10 1.29 13.49
C MET A 283 -1.56 1.10 13.92
N GLU A 284 -2.51 0.93 13.01
CA GLU A 284 -3.89 0.58 13.35
C GLU A 284 -3.99 -0.79 14.04
N CYS A 285 -3.15 -1.74 13.65
CA CYS A 285 -3.06 -3.03 14.33
C CYS A 285 -2.42 -2.90 15.71
N ALA A 286 -1.45 -2.00 15.88
CA ALA A 286 -0.86 -1.67 17.18
C ALA A 286 -1.90 -1.10 18.15
N ILE A 287 -2.76 -0.19 17.68
CA ILE A 287 -3.90 0.35 18.45
C ILE A 287 -4.80 -0.79 18.92
N ALA A 288 -5.26 -1.64 18.02
CA ALA A 288 -6.20 -2.72 18.36
C ALA A 288 -5.59 -3.75 19.29
N LEU A 289 -4.30 -4.05 19.14
CA LEU A 289 -3.59 -4.96 20.06
C LEU A 289 -3.46 -4.32 21.45
N ALA A 290 -3.07 -3.05 21.53
CA ALA A 290 -2.98 -2.31 22.79
C ALA A 290 -4.36 -2.27 23.51
N ASP A 291 -5.43 -1.90 22.80
CA ASP A 291 -6.80 -1.90 23.34
C ASP A 291 -7.20 -3.28 23.87
N SER A 292 -6.80 -4.36 23.17
CA SER A 292 -7.09 -5.72 23.59
C SER A 292 -6.34 -6.10 24.88
N VAL A 293 -5.04 -5.74 24.96
CA VAL A 293 -4.22 -5.97 26.17
C VAL A 293 -4.76 -5.17 27.37
N ILE A 294 -5.09 -3.90 27.16
CA ILE A 294 -5.65 -3.04 28.21
C ILE A 294 -6.95 -3.62 28.76
N LYS A 295 -7.81 -4.15 27.88
CA LYS A 295 -9.11 -4.68 28.24
C LYS A 295 -9.04 -6.03 28.96
N TYR A 296 -8.23 -6.95 28.47
CA TYR A 296 -8.22 -8.34 28.95
C TYR A 296 -7.00 -8.70 29.79
N LYS A 297 -6.01 -7.81 29.87
CA LYS A 297 -4.81 -7.91 30.73
C LYS A 297 -4.05 -9.23 30.52
N THR A 298 -4.05 -10.10 31.54
CA THR A 298 -3.31 -11.37 31.54
C THR A 298 -4.05 -12.54 30.89
N ASP A 299 -5.29 -12.35 30.45
CA ASP A 299 -6.01 -13.36 29.65
C ASP A 299 -5.55 -13.24 28.18
N THR A 300 -4.40 -13.83 27.87
CA THR A 300 -3.75 -13.76 26.55
C THR A 300 -4.64 -14.29 25.44
N GLN A 301 -5.42 -15.36 25.72
CA GLN A 301 -6.33 -15.92 24.73
C GLN A 301 -7.45 -14.93 24.35
N ALA A 302 -8.02 -14.24 25.33
CA ALA A 302 -9.03 -13.22 25.09
C ALA A 302 -8.42 -11.99 24.37
N VAL A 303 -7.18 -11.60 24.72
CA VAL A 303 -6.43 -10.53 24.02
C VAL A 303 -6.31 -10.85 22.54
N PHE A 304 -5.79 -12.01 22.19
CA PHE A 304 -5.51 -12.39 20.81
C PHE A 304 -6.78 -12.60 19.99
N THR A 305 -7.78 -13.24 20.58
CA THR A 305 -9.10 -13.41 19.94
C THR A 305 -9.75 -12.06 19.63
N ASN A 306 -9.71 -11.11 20.57
CA ASN A 306 -10.27 -9.77 20.35
C ASN A 306 -9.48 -8.98 19.30
N TYR A 307 -8.15 -9.02 19.34
CA TYR A 307 -7.28 -8.39 18.36
C TYR A 307 -7.58 -8.88 16.93
N GLU A 308 -7.62 -10.20 16.74
CA GLU A 308 -7.96 -10.77 15.43
C GLU A 308 -9.37 -10.37 14.98
N LYS A 309 -10.37 -10.44 15.86
CA LYS A 309 -11.74 -10.03 15.56
C LYS A 309 -11.84 -8.58 15.11
N LEU A 310 -11.10 -7.67 15.73
CA LEU A 310 -11.10 -6.24 15.38
C LEU A 310 -10.41 -5.95 14.04
N ARG A 311 -9.38 -6.72 13.69
CA ARG A 311 -8.50 -6.34 12.59
C ARG A 311 -8.52 -7.23 11.36
N ARG A 312 -8.87 -8.51 11.47
CA ARG A 312 -8.73 -9.47 10.37
C ARG A 312 -9.41 -9.00 9.09
N ASN A 313 -10.69 -8.70 9.12
CA ASN A 313 -11.41 -8.26 7.92
C ASN A 313 -10.81 -6.99 7.29
N ARG A 314 -10.37 -6.02 8.12
CA ARG A 314 -9.74 -4.79 7.64
C ARG A 314 -8.39 -5.05 6.97
N VAL A 315 -7.58 -5.93 7.56
CA VAL A 315 -6.28 -6.33 7.00
C VAL A 315 -6.48 -7.04 5.67
N GLU A 316 -7.37 -8.02 5.59
CA GLU A 316 -7.67 -8.78 4.37
C GLU A 316 -8.20 -7.88 3.25
N MET A 317 -9.09 -6.93 3.56
CA MET A 317 -9.59 -5.94 2.60
C MET A 317 -8.46 -5.04 2.06
N ILE A 318 -7.54 -4.60 2.90
CA ILE A 318 -6.40 -3.76 2.49
C ILE A 318 -5.44 -4.59 1.64
N GLN A 319 -5.10 -5.81 2.06
CA GLN A 319 -4.25 -6.71 1.28
C GLN A 319 -4.87 -7.03 -0.08
N HIS A 320 -6.18 -7.31 -0.14
CA HIS A 320 -6.87 -7.53 -1.40
C HIS A 320 -6.74 -6.32 -2.34
N ALA A 321 -7.03 -5.11 -1.85
CA ALA A 321 -6.90 -3.90 -2.66
C ALA A 321 -5.45 -3.64 -3.10
N ALA A 322 -4.47 -3.93 -2.24
CA ALA A 322 -3.06 -3.83 -2.56
C ALA A 322 -2.66 -4.84 -3.65
N ASN A 323 -3.15 -6.07 -3.57
CA ASN A 323 -2.89 -7.10 -4.56
C ASN A 323 -3.53 -6.76 -5.92
N VAL A 324 -4.76 -6.24 -5.93
CA VAL A 324 -5.40 -5.77 -7.16
C VAL A 324 -4.63 -4.62 -7.80
N SER A 325 -4.13 -3.67 -6.97
CA SER A 325 -3.25 -2.59 -7.45
C SER A 325 -1.92 -3.13 -7.99
N LEU A 326 -1.32 -4.10 -7.32
CA LEU A 326 -0.08 -4.74 -7.75
C LEU A 326 -0.25 -5.43 -9.11
N GLN A 327 -1.31 -6.20 -9.29
CA GLN A 327 -1.64 -6.85 -10.58
C GLN A 327 -1.75 -5.84 -11.72
N TRP A 328 -2.30 -4.65 -11.45
CA TRP A 328 -2.35 -3.58 -12.44
C TRP A 328 -0.94 -3.16 -12.88
N PHE A 329 0.02 -3.06 -11.95
CA PHE A 329 1.42 -2.74 -12.28
C PHE A 329 2.14 -3.91 -12.97
N GLU A 330 1.83 -5.14 -12.64
CA GLU A 330 2.33 -6.32 -13.36
C GLU A 330 1.86 -6.34 -14.83
N ASP A 331 0.67 -5.77 -15.12
CA ASP A 331 0.09 -5.63 -16.45
C ASP A 331 0.31 -4.23 -17.08
N MET A 332 1.27 -3.42 -16.58
CA MET A 332 1.41 -2.02 -17.00
C MET A 332 1.65 -1.84 -18.50
N ASP A 333 2.34 -2.75 -19.15
CA ASP A 333 2.59 -2.72 -20.61
C ASP A 333 1.30 -2.80 -21.43
N ARG A 334 0.28 -3.45 -20.91
CA ARG A 334 -1.07 -3.46 -21.49
C ARG A 334 -1.77 -2.13 -21.28
N HIS A 335 -1.69 -1.57 -20.08
CA HIS A 335 -2.38 -0.34 -19.73
C HIS A 335 -1.77 0.89 -20.39
N ILE A 336 -0.45 0.91 -20.60
CA ILE A 336 0.26 2.03 -21.26
C ILE A 336 -0.23 2.27 -22.69
N GLN A 337 -0.86 1.29 -23.35
CA GLN A 337 -1.41 1.39 -24.70
C GLN A 337 -2.71 2.23 -24.78
N HIS A 338 -3.31 2.56 -23.65
CA HIS A 338 -4.51 3.40 -23.62
C HIS A 338 -4.17 4.87 -23.93
N ASP A 339 -5.16 5.60 -24.44
CA ASP A 339 -5.08 7.07 -24.52
C ASP A 339 -4.80 7.64 -23.14
N PHE A 340 -4.12 8.80 -23.10
CA PHE A 340 -3.55 9.28 -21.84
C PHE A 340 -4.59 9.49 -20.72
N MET A 341 -5.74 10.10 -21.01
CA MET A 341 -6.77 10.33 -19.98
C MET A 341 -7.40 9.01 -19.49
N LYS A 342 -7.63 8.04 -20.38
CA LYS A 342 -8.07 6.69 -20.01
C LYS A 342 -7.00 5.96 -19.19
N PHE A 343 -5.74 6.12 -19.55
CA PHE A 343 -4.61 5.59 -18.80
C PHE A 343 -4.55 6.18 -17.38
N ALA A 344 -4.59 7.52 -17.26
CA ALA A 344 -4.59 8.20 -15.97
C ALA A 344 -5.78 7.78 -15.09
N PHE A 345 -6.97 7.67 -15.65
CA PHE A 345 -8.15 7.15 -14.97
C PHE A 345 -7.93 5.71 -14.48
N SER A 346 -7.33 4.86 -15.29
CA SER A 346 -6.99 3.47 -14.95
C SER A 346 -6.00 3.40 -13.80
N VAL A 347 -4.98 4.29 -13.77
CA VAL A 347 -4.04 4.44 -12.65
C VAL A 347 -4.79 4.78 -11.35
N MET A 348 -5.71 5.75 -11.40
CA MET A 348 -6.47 6.19 -10.21
C MET A 348 -7.40 5.11 -9.67
N THR A 349 -8.00 4.32 -10.54
CA THR A 349 -8.99 3.30 -10.16
C THR A 349 -8.41 1.89 -10.01
N ARG A 350 -7.11 1.70 -10.16
CA ARG A 350 -6.41 0.40 -10.22
C ARG A 350 -6.70 -0.54 -9.06
N SER A 351 -6.83 -0.01 -7.85
CA SER A 351 -7.09 -0.81 -6.64
C SER A 351 -8.56 -1.22 -6.45
N LYS A 352 -9.47 -0.74 -7.33
CA LYS A 352 -10.93 -0.88 -7.23
C LYS A 352 -11.56 -0.26 -5.96
N LYS A 353 -10.76 0.40 -5.10
CA LYS A 353 -11.28 1.18 -3.97
C LYS A 353 -11.77 2.57 -4.38
N VAL A 354 -11.10 3.17 -5.35
CA VAL A 354 -11.49 4.45 -5.93
C VAL A 354 -12.33 4.16 -7.16
N THR A 355 -13.59 4.61 -7.16
CA THR A 355 -14.53 4.45 -8.27
C THR A 355 -14.63 5.74 -9.09
N PHE A 356 -15.33 5.68 -10.22
CA PHE A 356 -15.65 6.86 -11.02
C PHE A 356 -16.40 7.90 -10.18
N GLU A 357 -17.44 7.49 -9.43
CA GLU A 357 -18.25 8.36 -8.59
C GLU A 357 -17.43 9.00 -7.47
N ASN A 358 -16.51 8.23 -6.90
CA ASN A 358 -15.61 8.72 -5.86
C ASN A 358 -14.66 9.81 -6.41
N LEU A 359 -14.11 9.60 -7.63
CA LEU A 359 -13.31 10.61 -8.31
C LEU A 359 -14.13 11.82 -8.72
N ALA A 360 -15.35 11.63 -9.19
CA ALA A 360 -16.25 12.73 -9.57
C ALA A 360 -16.62 13.64 -8.39
N LEU A 361 -16.64 13.12 -7.17
CA LEU A 361 -16.81 13.90 -5.94
C LEU A 361 -15.54 14.67 -5.56
N ARG A 362 -14.36 14.10 -5.79
CA ARG A 362 -13.06 14.69 -5.43
C ARG A 362 -12.58 15.68 -6.48
N ASP A 363 -12.63 15.28 -7.74
CA ASP A 363 -12.20 16.07 -8.90
C ASP A 363 -13.18 15.88 -10.06
N PRO A 364 -14.30 16.64 -10.07
CA PRO A 364 -15.27 16.56 -11.15
C PRO A 364 -14.70 16.98 -12.52
N LEU A 365 -13.71 17.89 -12.54
CA LEU A 365 -13.09 18.34 -13.80
C LEU A 365 -12.28 17.22 -14.46
N PHE A 366 -11.56 16.43 -13.66
CA PHE A 366 -10.83 15.27 -14.17
C PHE A 366 -11.78 14.25 -14.80
N THR A 367 -12.84 13.88 -14.09
CA THR A 367 -13.81 12.88 -14.60
C THR A 367 -14.58 13.37 -15.83
N GLN A 368 -14.90 14.67 -15.90
CA GLN A 368 -15.50 15.28 -17.09
C GLN A 368 -14.56 15.21 -18.30
N LYS A 369 -13.25 15.48 -18.12
CA LYS A 369 -12.27 15.34 -19.19
C LYS A 369 -12.14 13.90 -19.69
N VAL A 370 -12.10 12.94 -18.75
CA VAL A 370 -12.04 11.50 -19.09
C VAL A 370 -13.27 11.09 -19.93
N LEU A 371 -14.48 11.50 -19.53
CA LEU A 371 -15.70 11.21 -20.29
C LEU A 371 -15.74 11.91 -21.64
N ALA A 372 -15.34 13.18 -21.70
CA ALA A 372 -15.33 13.95 -22.94
C ALA A 372 -14.40 13.34 -23.99
N GLU A 373 -13.17 12.99 -23.60
CA GLU A 373 -12.21 12.33 -24.51
C GLU A 373 -12.74 10.97 -24.97
N PHE A 374 -13.27 10.16 -24.05
CA PHE A 374 -13.86 8.87 -24.39
C PHE A 374 -15.00 9.01 -25.38
N ASN A 375 -15.98 9.89 -25.11
CA ASN A 375 -17.14 10.09 -25.97
C ASN A 375 -16.75 10.64 -27.36
N THR A 376 -15.82 11.60 -27.40
CA THR A 376 -15.33 12.17 -28.69
C THR A 376 -14.69 11.08 -29.54
N LYS A 377 -13.88 10.22 -28.94
CA LYS A 377 -13.21 9.12 -29.64
C LYS A 377 -14.19 8.07 -30.17
N GLU A 378 -15.25 7.79 -29.44
CA GLU A 378 -16.33 6.89 -29.87
C GLU A 378 -17.32 7.55 -30.85
N GLY A 379 -17.06 8.80 -31.26
CA GLY A 379 -17.92 9.55 -32.20
C GLY A 379 -19.23 10.04 -31.58
N ASN A 380 -19.34 10.05 -30.26
CA ASN A 380 -20.53 10.54 -29.56
C ASN A 380 -20.45 12.07 -29.39
N THR A 381 -21.48 12.78 -29.85
CA THR A 381 -21.57 14.24 -29.71
C THR A 381 -21.88 14.69 -28.27
N ASN A 382 -22.49 13.83 -27.47
CA ASN A 382 -22.77 14.11 -26.05
C ASN A 382 -21.59 13.67 -25.20
N THR A 383 -20.72 14.61 -24.84
CA THR A 383 -19.51 14.39 -24.07
C THR A 383 -19.73 14.01 -22.60
N THR A 384 -20.97 14.06 -22.11
CA THR A 384 -21.34 13.70 -20.73
C THR A 384 -21.98 12.32 -20.60
N THR A 385 -22.20 11.62 -21.72
CA THR A 385 -22.79 10.29 -21.70
C THR A 385 -21.88 9.30 -20.97
N SER A 386 -22.44 8.53 -20.03
CA SER A 386 -21.73 7.45 -19.38
C SER A 386 -21.23 6.43 -20.40
N ALA A 387 -19.99 5.96 -20.25
CA ALA A 387 -19.35 5.02 -21.15
C ALA A 387 -20.21 3.75 -21.41
N ALA A 388 -20.98 3.29 -20.41
CA ALA A 388 -21.87 2.14 -20.56
C ALA A 388 -22.97 2.35 -21.57
N PHE A 389 -23.40 3.60 -21.80
CA PHE A 389 -24.48 3.97 -22.72
C PHE A 389 -23.98 4.54 -24.05
N THR A 390 -22.71 4.36 -24.38
CA THR A 390 -22.18 4.71 -25.69
C THR A 390 -22.27 3.54 -26.65
N PRO A 391 -22.51 3.78 -27.98
CA PRO A 391 -22.50 2.74 -28.98
C PRO A 391 -21.21 1.92 -28.98
N PHE A 392 -21.29 0.68 -29.35
CA PHE A 392 -20.15 -0.21 -29.50
C PHE A 392 -20.24 -1.01 -30.79
N THR A 393 -19.21 -0.97 -31.61
CA THR A 393 -19.14 -1.72 -32.87
C THR A 393 -18.17 -2.89 -32.70
N LEU A 394 -18.70 -4.09 -32.95
CA LEU A 394 -17.90 -5.32 -33.02
C LEU A 394 -18.01 -5.92 -34.42
N ARG A 395 -16.91 -5.84 -35.18
CA ARG A 395 -16.88 -6.20 -36.61
C ARG A 395 -17.92 -5.36 -37.41
N GLY A 396 -18.94 -6.00 -37.98
CA GLY A 396 -19.98 -5.35 -38.74
C GLY A 396 -21.30 -5.06 -37.98
N MET A 397 -21.31 -5.30 -36.67
CA MET A 397 -22.51 -5.09 -35.82
C MET A 397 -22.26 -3.92 -34.88
N THR A 398 -23.16 -2.93 -34.89
CA THR A 398 -23.17 -1.84 -33.90
C THR A 398 -24.34 -2.02 -32.96
N VAL A 399 -24.09 -1.96 -31.64
CA VAL A 399 -25.11 -1.95 -30.60
C VAL A 399 -25.18 -0.57 -29.97
N ASP A 400 -26.37 -0.15 -29.51
CA ASP A 400 -26.61 1.22 -29.03
C ASP A 400 -25.96 1.52 -27.67
N ASN A 401 -25.63 0.49 -26.92
CA ASN A 401 -24.95 0.62 -25.62
C ASN A 401 -24.05 -0.60 -25.35
N ARG A 402 -23.23 -0.53 -24.29
CA ARG A 402 -22.23 -1.57 -23.91
C ARG A 402 -22.73 -2.54 -22.86
N ILE A 403 -24.03 -2.51 -22.56
CA ILE A 403 -24.64 -3.42 -21.56
C ILE A 403 -25.07 -4.69 -22.27
N VAL A 404 -24.44 -5.79 -21.93
CA VAL A 404 -24.72 -7.10 -22.54
C VAL A 404 -25.24 -8.06 -21.47
N MET A 405 -26.42 -8.63 -21.75
CA MET A 405 -26.92 -9.73 -20.93
C MET A 405 -26.24 -11.03 -21.38
N SER A 406 -25.54 -11.68 -20.46
CA SER A 406 -24.98 -13.00 -20.75
C SER A 406 -26.07 -14.01 -21.05
N PRO A 407 -25.88 -14.91 -22.03
CA PRO A 407 -26.82 -15.97 -22.27
C PRO A 407 -26.91 -16.89 -21.06
N MET A 408 -28.11 -17.03 -20.51
CA MET A 408 -28.41 -17.96 -19.42
C MET A 408 -29.57 -18.82 -19.78
N GLU A 409 -29.45 -20.12 -19.58
CA GLU A 409 -30.47 -21.08 -19.81
C GLU A 409 -31.67 -20.84 -18.87
N GLN A 410 -32.90 -20.81 -19.45
CA GLN A 410 -34.10 -20.47 -18.69
C GLN A 410 -35.00 -21.66 -18.43
N TYR A 411 -34.71 -22.82 -19.06
CA TYR A 411 -35.48 -24.06 -18.94
C TYR A 411 -37.00 -23.92 -19.22
N ASN A 412 -37.40 -22.92 -20.03
CA ASN A 412 -38.78 -22.60 -20.35
C ASN A 412 -39.17 -22.87 -21.82
N ALA A 413 -38.28 -23.53 -22.57
CA ALA A 413 -38.61 -23.99 -23.92
C ALA A 413 -39.61 -25.14 -23.87
N LYS A 414 -40.50 -25.19 -24.84
CA LYS A 414 -41.42 -26.33 -25.09
C LYS A 414 -41.07 -26.95 -26.42
N ASP A 415 -40.80 -28.24 -26.44
CA ASP A 415 -40.40 -29.00 -27.62
C ASP A 415 -39.28 -28.34 -28.44
N GLY A 416 -38.32 -27.71 -27.75
CA GLY A 416 -37.21 -26.98 -28.36
C GLY A 416 -37.56 -25.61 -28.94
N LEU A 417 -38.78 -25.13 -28.76
CA LEU A 417 -39.24 -23.84 -29.27
C LEU A 417 -39.30 -22.77 -28.19
N VAL A 418 -39.06 -21.51 -28.60
CA VAL A 418 -39.25 -20.34 -27.74
C VAL A 418 -40.72 -20.17 -27.34
N THR A 419 -40.95 -19.68 -26.14
CA THR A 419 -42.27 -19.44 -25.56
C THR A 419 -42.44 -17.94 -25.25
N ASP A 420 -43.67 -17.53 -24.86
CA ASP A 420 -43.96 -16.16 -24.41
C ASP A 420 -43.05 -15.72 -23.26
N TRP A 421 -42.57 -16.69 -22.45
CA TRP A 421 -41.55 -16.43 -21.43
C TRP A 421 -40.28 -15.79 -22.02
N HIS A 422 -39.78 -16.32 -23.12
CA HIS A 422 -38.57 -15.81 -23.76
C HIS A 422 -38.80 -14.42 -24.34
N LEU A 423 -39.95 -14.16 -24.94
CA LEU A 423 -40.33 -12.84 -25.46
C LEU A 423 -40.37 -11.80 -24.31
N MET A 424 -41.05 -12.15 -23.23
CA MET A 424 -41.11 -11.30 -22.03
C MET A 424 -39.73 -11.09 -21.38
N HIS A 425 -38.96 -12.18 -21.22
CA HIS A 425 -37.64 -12.15 -20.57
C HIS A 425 -36.67 -11.28 -21.34
N TYR A 426 -36.56 -11.42 -22.64
CA TYR A 426 -35.67 -10.62 -23.47
C TYR A 426 -36.21 -9.21 -23.70
N GLY A 427 -37.51 -9.06 -23.99
CA GLY A 427 -38.12 -7.75 -24.19
C GLY A 427 -38.10 -6.82 -22.97
N ALA A 428 -38.11 -7.40 -21.77
CA ALA A 428 -37.96 -6.59 -20.55
C ALA A 428 -36.51 -6.08 -20.32
N ARG A 429 -35.53 -6.54 -21.10
CA ARG A 429 -34.12 -6.19 -21.00
C ARG A 429 -33.54 -5.49 -22.22
N ALA A 430 -34.28 -5.55 -23.33
CA ALA A 430 -33.99 -4.81 -24.53
C ALA A 430 -34.55 -3.38 -24.45
#